data_0bf73b8ae2461dd362eb738ad1e91de4
#
_entry.id   0bf73b8ae2461dd362eb738ad1e91de4
#
_cell.length_a   1.000
_cell.length_b   1.000
_cell.length_c   1.000
_cell.angle_alpha   90.00
_cell.angle_beta   90.00
_cell.angle_gamma   90.00
#
_symmetry.space_group_name_H-M   'P 1'
#
loop_
_entity.id
_entity.type
_entity.pdbx_description
1 polymer ?
#
loop_
_entity_poly.entity_id
_entity_poly.type
_entity_poly.pdbx_seq_one_letter_code
_entity_poly.pdbx_strand_id
1 'polypeptide(L)'
;MAARKRWWGYCKSMARAYPGRVGQALEGTALAEFQAVEAAIEATRRRRDGEARMRVVTMVLFKGTHRISGAALMIPCSQRTAERWHGDFIREVASHFKCDGLL
;
A
#
# COMPACT_ATOMS: atom_id res chain seq x y z
N MET A 1 -16.42 -8.59 15.48
CA MET A 1 -15.48 -8.30 14.40
C MET A 1 -14.05 -8.29 14.93
N ALA A 2 -13.17 -8.94 14.24
CA ALA A 2 -11.77 -8.94 14.64
C ALA A 2 -11.16 -7.56 14.44
N ALA A 3 -10.44 -7.09 15.44
CA ALA A 3 -9.70 -5.85 15.32
C ALA A 3 -8.59 -6.02 14.28
N ARG A 4 -8.28 -4.94 13.58
CA ARG A 4 -7.14 -4.96 12.68
C ARG A 4 -5.86 -5.10 13.48
N LYS A 5 -4.90 -5.81 12.91
CA LYS A 5 -3.62 -5.98 13.57
C LYS A 5 -2.88 -4.64 13.62
N ARG A 6 -2.02 -4.47 14.61
CA ARG A 6 -1.26 -3.23 14.79
C ARG A 6 -0.44 -2.86 13.57
N TRP A 7 0.11 -3.86 12.90
CA TRP A 7 0.94 -3.61 11.73
C TRP A 7 0.15 -2.98 10.57
N TRP A 8 -1.18 -3.08 10.56
CA TRP A 8 -1.99 -2.52 9.48
C TRP A 8 -1.76 -1.01 9.34
N GLY A 9 -1.92 -0.26 10.43
CA GLY A 9 -1.70 1.18 10.43
C GLY A 9 -0.26 1.55 10.12
N TYR A 10 0.68 0.77 10.63
CA TYR A 10 2.09 1.00 10.35
C TYR A 10 2.41 0.81 8.86
N CYS A 11 1.90 -0.25 8.25
CA CYS A 11 2.10 -0.46 6.83
C CYS A 11 1.46 0.63 5.98
N LYS A 12 0.29 1.13 6.38
CA LYS A 12 -0.32 2.28 5.72
C LYS A 12 0.59 3.51 5.81
N SER A 13 1.18 3.74 6.98
CA SER A 13 2.12 4.86 7.16
C SER A 13 3.34 4.72 6.25
N MET A 14 3.87 3.51 6.12
CA MET A 14 4.99 3.26 5.21
C MET A 14 4.62 3.61 3.77
N ALA A 15 3.44 3.19 3.34
CA ALA A 15 2.97 3.47 1.99
C ALA A 15 2.78 4.97 1.77
N ARG A 16 2.22 5.66 2.75
CA ARG A 16 2.02 7.11 2.65
C ARG A 16 3.33 7.89 2.61
N ALA A 17 4.36 7.39 3.29
CA ALA A 17 5.66 8.02 3.31
C ALA A 17 6.46 7.78 2.03
N TYR A 18 6.11 6.73 1.28
CA TYR A 18 6.89 6.28 0.14
C TYR A 18 7.16 7.37 -0.90
N PRO A 19 6.17 8.14 -1.38
CA PRO A 19 6.44 9.13 -2.42
C PRO A 19 7.45 10.19 -1.99
N GLY A 20 7.44 10.58 -0.73
CA GLY A 20 8.39 11.58 -0.22
C GLY A 20 9.79 11.03 -0.04
N ARG A 21 9.95 9.72 -0.05
CA ARG A 21 11.25 9.08 0.13
C ARG A 21 11.94 8.74 -1.19
N VAL A 22 11.23 8.79 -2.29
CA VAL A 22 11.81 8.50 -3.61
C VAL A 22 12.94 9.50 -3.89
N GLY A 23 14.09 8.97 -4.27
CA GLY A 23 15.26 9.80 -4.58
C GLY A 23 16.07 10.27 -3.39
N GLN A 24 15.66 9.91 -2.17
CA GLN A 24 16.41 10.26 -0.97
C GLN A 24 17.42 9.18 -0.61
N ALA A 25 18.50 9.58 0.04
CA ALA A 25 19.45 8.63 0.61
C ALA A 25 18.87 8.11 1.91
N LEU A 26 18.46 6.85 1.89
CA LEU A 26 17.81 6.21 3.04
C LEU A 26 18.71 5.14 3.63
N GLU A 27 18.60 4.93 4.94
CA GLU A 27 19.30 3.84 5.61
C GLU A 27 18.47 3.36 6.81
N GLY A 28 18.85 2.22 7.34
CA GLY A 28 18.18 1.64 8.50
C GLY A 28 16.72 1.31 8.23
N THR A 29 15.88 1.58 9.21
CA THR A 29 14.46 1.25 9.14
C THR A 29 13.76 1.97 7.97
N ALA A 30 14.12 3.22 7.72
CA ALA A 30 13.51 3.96 6.61
C ALA A 30 13.78 3.29 5.27
N LEU A 31 14.99 2.78 5.07
CA LEU A 31 15.32 2.05 3.84
C LEU A 31 14.52 0.75 3.75
N ALA A 32 14.42 0.00 4.86
CA ALA A 32 13.67 -1.24 4.88
C ALA A 32 12.20 -1.00 4.56
N GLU A 33 11.62 0.07 5.12
CA GLU A 33 10.23 0.44 4.85
C GLU A 33 10.03 0.81 3.38
N PHE A 34 10.94 1.60 2.83
CA PHE A 34 10.89 2.00 1.43
C PHE A 34 10.96 0.79 0.51
N GLN A 35 11.89 -0.11 0.76
CA GLN A 35 12.06 -1.32 -0.04
C GLN A 35 10.86 -2.24 0.04
N ALA A 36 10.20 -2.32 1.21
CA ALA A 36 9.01 -3.13 1.36
C ALA A 36 7.87 -2.59 0.49
N VAL A 37 7.70 -1.27 0.44
CA VAL A 37 6.68 -0.67 -0.41
C VAL A 37 7.01 -0.85 -1.88
N GLU A 38 8.28 -0.69 -2.28
CA GLU A 38 8.68 -0.94 -3.67
C GLU A 38 8.39 -2.38 -4.09
N ALA A 39 8.70 -3.33 -3.24
CA ALA A 39 8.43 -4.74 -3.53
C ALA A 39 6.93 -5.00 -3.64
N ALA A 40 6.13 -4.34 -2.80
CA ALA A 40 4.68 -4.45 -2.85
C ALA A 40 4.11 -3.89 -4.16
N ILE A 41 4.67 -2.77 -4.63
CA ILE A 41 4.26 -2.18 -5.92
C ILE A 41 4.55 -3.16 -7.05
N GLU A 42 5.74 -3.73 -7.09
CA GLU A 42 6.15 -4.69 -8.11
C GLU A 42 5.23 -5.91 -8.12
N ALA A 43 4.98 -6.48 -6.93
CA ALA A 43 4.13 -7.65 -6.79
C ALA A 43 2.69 -7.33 -7.23
N THR A 44 2.20 -6.16 -6.88
CA THR A 44 0.84 -5.74 -7.24
C THR A 44 0.69 -5.56 -8.75
N ARG A 45 1.69 -4.97 -9.40
CA ARG A 45 1.65 -4.79 -10.86
C ARG A 45 1.62 -6.10 -11.62
N ARG A 46 2.18 -7.16 -11.05
CA ARG A 46 2.17 -8.49 -11.67
C ARG A 46 0.87 -9.22 -11.50
N ARG A 47 0.00 -8.75 -10.62
CA ARG A 47 -1.29 -9.36 -10.38
C ARG A 47 -2.26 -9.04 -11.49
N ARG A 48 -3.32 -9.85 -11.59
CA ARG A 48 -4.47 -9.52 -12.43
C ARG A 48 -4.98 -8.14 -12.02
N ASP A 49 -5.31 -7.33 -13.00
CA ASP A 49 -5.76 -5.95 -12.79
C ASP A 49 -4.71 -5.07 -12.10
N GLY A 50 -3.43 -5.38 -12.30
CA GLY A 50 -2.34 -4.68 -11.62
C GLY A 50 -2.38 -3.16 -11.80
N GLU A 51 -2.64 -2.69 -13.03
CA GLU A 51 -2.76 -1.26 -13.32
C GLU A 51 -3.88 -0.61 -12.53
N ALA A 52 -5.07 -1.24 -12.54
CA ALA A 52 -6.22 -0.71 -11.81
C ALA A 52 -5.97 -0.73 -10.30
N ARG A 53 -5.36 -1.82 -9.80
CA ARG A 53 -4.99 -1.91 -8.39
C ARG A 53 -4.07 -0.78 -7.99
N MET A 54 -3.06 -0.48 -8.81
CA MET A 54 -2.11 0.59 -8.51
C MET A 54 -2.75 1.97 -8.57
N ARG A 55 -3.76 2.15 -9.41
CA ARG A 55 -4.50 3.42 -9.44
C ARG A 55 -5.23 3.65 -8.12
N VAL A 56 -5.86 2.62 -7.55
CA VAL A 56 -6.50 2.73 -6.24
C VAL A 56 -5.47 3.08 -5.17
N VAL A 57 -4.35 2.35 -5.14
CA VAL A 57 -3.28 2.58 -4.17
C VAL A 57 -2.75 4.01 -4.29
N THR A 58 -2.51 4.47 -5.51
CA THR A 58 -1.98 5.80 -5.74
C THR A 58 -2.93 6.88 -5.23
N MET A 59 -4.22 6.77 -5.56
CA MET A 59 -5.21 7.76 -5.15
C MET A 59 -5.42 7.79 -3.63
N VAL A 60 -5.45 6.63 -3.01
CA VAL A 60 -5.82 6.53 -1.60
C VAL A 60 -4.61 6.70 -0.68
N LEU A 61 -3.47 6.10 -1.03
CA LEU A 61 -2.31 6.07 -0.14
C LEU A 61 -1.21 7.04 -0.56
N PHE A 62 -0.78 6.99 -1.82
CA PHE A 62 0.37 7.78 -2.25
C PHE A 62 0.05 9.25 -2.39
N LYS A 63 -1.04 9.59 -3.03
CA LYS A 63 -1.49 10.98 -3.17
C LYS A 63 -2.44 11.40 -2.08
N GLY A 64 -3.19 10.45 -1.51
CA GLY A 64 -4.17 10.75 -0.48
C GLY A 64 -5.29 11.67 -0.93
N THR A 65 -5.56 11.71 -2.25
CA THR A 65 -6.55 12.63 -2.82
C THR A 65 -7.97 12.08 -2.80
N HIS A 66 -8.12 10.78 -2.60
CA HIS A 66 -9.41 10.10 -2.65
C HIS A 66 -9.56 9.15 -1.48
N ARG A 67 -10.78 9.00 -1.02
CA ARG A 67 -11.17 7.86 -0.19
C ARG A 67 -11.39 6.67 -1.11
N ILE A 68 -11.47 5.47 -0.53
CA ILE A 68 -11.67 4.25 -1.32
C ILE A 68 -12.92 4.35 -2.19
N SER A 69 -14.02 4.88 -1.66
CA SER A 69 -15.25 5.03 -2.43
C SER A 69 -15.09 5.96 -3.62
N GLY A 70 -14.35 7.06 -3.45
CA GLY A 70 -14.08 7.99 -4.55
C GLY A 70 -13.17 7.38 -5.60
N ALA A 71 -12.16 6.63 -5.17
CA ALA A 71 -11.28 5.94 -6.11
C ALA A 71 -12.04 4.90 -6.93
N ALA A 72 -12.98 4.20 -6.29
CA ALA A 72 -13.80 3.20 -6.98
C ALA A 72 -14.63 3.83 -8.11
N LEU A 73 -15.12 5.04 -7.92
CA LEU A 73 -15.85 5.76 -8.96
C LEU A 73 -14.95 6.15 -10.13
N MET A 74 -13.73 6.55 -9.84
CA MET A 74 -12.77 6.97 -10.87
C MET A 74 -12.22 5.81 -11.70
N ILE A 75 -12.22 4.61 -11.13
CA ILE A 75 -11.60 3.43 -11.75
C ILE A 75 -12.66 2.40 -12.15
N PRO A 76 -13.82 2.79 -12.57
CA PRO A 76 -15.05 1.99 -12.70
C PRO A 76 -14.96 0.58 -12.12
N CYS A 77 -14.97 0.49 -10.78
CA CYS A 77 -15.05 -0.78 -10.09
C CYS A 77 -15.95 -0.63 -8.87
N SER A 78 -16.35 -1.73 -8.27
CA SER A 78 -17.17 -1.65 -7.07
C SER A 78 -16.32 -1.17 -5.90
N GLN A 79 -16.97 -0.53 -4.93
CA GLN A 79 -16.27 -0.11 -3.70
C GLN A 79 -15.67 -1.33 -3.00
N ARG A 80 -16.37 -2.45 -2.99
CA ARG A 80 -15.88 -3.70 -2.38
C ARG A 80 -14.58 -4.16 -3.05
N THR A 81 -14.50 -4.08 -4.37
CA THR A 81 -13.29 -4.41 -5.10
C THR A 81 -12.16 -3.47 -4.74
N ALA A 82 -12.42 -2.16 -4.68
CA ALA A 82 -11.40 -1.18 -4.31
C ALA A 82 -10.91 -1.40 -2.88
N GLU A 83 -11.80 -1.74 -1.95
CA GLU A 83 -11.43 -2.08 -0.57
C GLU A 83 -10.53 -3.31 -0.53
N ARG A 84 -10.86 -4.33 -1.31
CA ARG A 84 -10.06 -5.55 -1.38
C ARG A 84 -8.67 -5.24 -1.93
N TRP A 85 -8.59 -4.48 -3.01
CA TRP A 85 -7.31 -4.12 -3.62
C TRP A 85 -6.44 -3.30 -2.67
N HIS A 86 -7.04 -2.35 -1.97
CA HIS A 86 -6.34 -1.56 -0.95
C HIS A 86 -5.79 -2.48 0.15
N GLY A 87 -6.63 -3.38 0.66
CA GLY A 87 -6.21 -4.32 1.69
C GLY A 87 -5.12 -5.27 1.22
N ASP A 88 -5.24 -5.77 -0.01
CA ASP A 88 -4.23 -6.65 -0.60
C ASP A 88 -2.88 -5.96 -0.67
N PHE A 89 -2.86 -4.67 -1.03
CA PHE A 89 -1.61 -3.92 -1.08
C PHE A 89 -0.98 -3.78 0.30
N ILE A 90 -1.78 -3.45 1.32
CA ILE A 90 -1.27 -3.34 2.69
C ILE A 90 -0.66 -4.67 3.15
N ARG A 91 -1.32 -5.80 2.85
CA ARG A 91 -0.79 -7.13 3.19
C ARG A 91 0.48 -7.43 2.42
N GLU A 92 0.58 -6.97 1.19
CA GLU A 92 1.78 -7.13 0.39
C GLU A 92 2.95 -6.38 1.03
N VAL A 93 2.73 -5.13 1.46
CA VAL A 93 3.75 -4.36 2.17
C VAL A 93 4.21 -5.12 3.41
N ALA A 94 3.26 -5.62 4.20
CA ALA A 94 3.58 -6.37 5.42
C ALA A 94 4.43 -7.60 5.12
N SER A 95 4.14 -8.32 4.05
CA SER A 95 4.86 -9.54 3.72
C SER A 95 6.30 -9.28 3.29
N HIS A 96 6.59 -8.08 2.80
CA HIS A 96 7.94 -7.71 2.37
C HIS A 96 8.72 -6.94 3.44
N PHE A 97 8.05 -6.51 4.50
CA PHE A 97 8.72 -5.78 5.57
C PHE A 97 9.16 -6.74 6.66
N LYS A 98 10.47 -6.98 6.73
CA LYS A 98 11.03 -7.91 7.70
C LYS A 98 11.63 -7.15 8.86
N CYS A 99 10.79 -6.89 9.85
CA CYS A 99 11.22 -6.27 11.08
C CYS A 99 10.81 -7.19 12.23
N ASP A 100 11.77 -7.55 13.07
CA ASP A 100 11.50 -8.43 14.19
C ASP A 100 10.41 -7.84 15.09
N GLY A 101 9.46 -8.69 15.45
CA GLY A 101 8.40 -8.30 16.35
C GLY A 101 7.23 -7.59 15.68
N LEU A 102 7.30 -7.29 14.39
CA LEU A 102 6.19 -6.65 13.68
C LEU A 102 5.15 -7.67 13.25
N LEU A 103 5.59 -8.70 12.62
CA LEU A 103 4.75 -9.76 12.09
C LEU A 103 4.84 -11.01 12.95
#